data_67c1c775e9978aad8c73d449d48c9a4e
#
_entry.id   67c1c775e9978aad8c73d449d48c9a4e
#
_cell.length_a   1.000
_cell.length_b   1.000
_cell.length_c   1.000
_cell.angle_alpha   90.00
_cell.angle_beta   90.00
_cell.angle_gamma   90.00
#
_symmetry.space_group_name_H-M   'P 1'
#
loop_
_entity.id
_entity.type
_entity.pdbx_description
1 polymer ?
#
loop_
_entity_poly.entity_id
_entity_poly.type
_entity_poly.pdbx_seq_one_letter_code
_entity_poly.pdbx_strand_id
1 'polypeptide(L)'
;MSHSQASAASLNILMEFLSNTAPDKVEAAADRLVAPDATYVSLNFSNPELKKIMPWTGTDKGPRAYSGTFLGVANYWKIEDFTVTDKFASGEDVAVFGKFTYRSVATGHAITSPFSIHAKVHDSKIVYFQFMEDTYATASSFRQTGSWVVKTTAASTPIKVGAE
;
A
#
# COMPACT_ATOMS: atom_id res chain seq x y z
N MET A 1 -7.32 23.11 20.12
CA MET A 1 -8.01 21.84 19.80
C MET A 1 -7.58 20.82 20.85
N SER A 2 -8.50 20.03 21.43
CA SER A 2 -8.10 18.96 22.36
C SER A 2 -7.39 17.82 21.60
N HIS A 3 -6.59 17.00 22.31
CA HIS A 3 -5.91 15.84 21.71
C HIS A 3 -6.90 14.88 21.03
N SER A 4 -8.05 14.64 21.64
CA SER A 4 -9.12 13.81 21.06
C SER A 4 -9.70 14.40 19.77
N GLN A 5 -9.88 15.72 19.70
CA GLN A 5 -10.37 16.40 18.49
C GLN A 5 -9.33 16.35 17.37
N ALA A 6 -8.03 16.50 17.68
CA ALA A 6 -6.95 16.36 16.71
C ALA A 6 -6.89 14.94 16.15
N SER A 7 -6.99 13.93 17.01
CA SER A 7 -7.01 12.51 16.59
C SER A 7 -8.18 12.21 15.65
N ALA A 8 -9.39 12.68 15.99
CA ALA A 8 -10.57 12.48 15.14
C ALA A 8 -10.42 13.19 13.79
N ALA A 9 -9.88 14.41 13.77
CA ALA A 9 -9.65 15.16 12.55
C ALA A 9 -8.64 14.45 11.63
N SER A 10 -7.51 14.00 12.19
CA SER A 10 -6.48 13.26 11.45
C SER A 10 -7.03 11.97 10.84
N LEU A 11 -7.78 11.21 11.63
CA LEU A 11 -8.43 9.98 11.14
C LEU A 11 -9.40 10.27 10.00
N ASN A 12 -10.22 11.31 10.10
CA ASN A 12 -11.18 11.67 9.07
C ASN A 12 -10.50 12.04 7.75
N ILE A 13 -9.41 12.82 7.79
CA ILE A 13 -8.63 13.18 6.59
C ILE A 13 -8.09 11.94 5.88
N LEU A 14 -7.48 11.00 6.62
CA LEU A 14 -6.98 9.77 6.02
C LEU A 14 -8.11 8.93 5.44
N MET A 15 -9.20 8.74 6.18
CA MET A 15 -10.35 7.95 5.71
C MET A 15 -11.04 8.59 4.50
N GLU A 16 -11.09 9.92 4.43
CA GLU A 16 -11.59 10.64 3.27
C GLU A 16 -10.71 10.36 2.04
N PHE A 17 -9.38 10.39 2.18
CA PHE A 17 -8.47 10.01 1.09
C PHE A 17 -8.71 8.57 0.64
N LEU A 18 -8.73 7.60 1.57
CA LEU A 18 -8.94 6.18 1.26
C LEU A 18 -10.27 5.89 0.58
N SER A 19 -11.31 6.67 0.88
CA SER A 19 -12.62 6.56 0.24
C SER A 19 -12.66 7.11 -1.19
N ASN A 20 -11.61 7.79 -1.64
CA ASN A 20 -11.50 8.44 -2.94
C ASN A 20 -10.29 7.95 -3.77
N THR A 21 -9.92 6.69 -3.62
CA THR A 21 -8.77 6.09 -4.34
C THR A 21 -9.15 5.46 -5.69
N ALA A 22 -10.40 5.52 -6.09
CA ALA A 22 -10.85 5.09 -7.42
C ALA A 22 -10.16 5.92 -8.53
N PRO A 23 -9.88 5.34 -9.72
CA PRO A 23 -9.13 6.00 -10.78
C PRO A 23 -9.67 7.37 -11.21
N ASP A 24 -10.98 7.56 -11.18
CA ASP A 24 -11.67 8.80 -11.54
C ASP A 24 -11.65 9.88 -10.44
N LYS A 25 -11.18 9.55 -9.23
CA LYS A 25 -11.24 10.43 -8.04
C LYS A 25 -9.88 10.69 -7.40
N VAL A 26 -8.94 9.77 -7.53
CA VAL A 26 -7.73 9.75 -6.72
C VAL A 26 -6.81 10.95 -6.95
N GLU A 27 -6.73 11.48 -8.17
CA GLU A 27 -5.90 12.68 -8.45
C GLU A 27 -6.46 13.91 -7.72
N ALA A 28 -7.76 14.16 -7.84
CA ALA A 28 -8.40 15.29 -7.15
C ALA A 28 -8.33 15.15 -5.61
N ALA A 29 -8.46 13.93 -5.10
CA ALA A 29 -8.33 13.65 -3.67
C ALA A 29 -6.89 13.89 -3.19
N ALA A 30 -5.88 13.45 -3.94
CA ALA A 30 -4.48 13.67 -3.62
C ALA A 30 -4.12 15.17 -3.64
N ASP A 31 -4.52 15.90 -4.66
CA ASP A 31 -4.28 17.36 -4.74
C ASP A 31 -4.90 18.13 -3.57
N ARG A 32 -6.07 17.67 -3.11
CA ARG A 32 -6.79 18.32 -2.01
C ARG A 32 -6.30 17.91 -0.63
N LEU A 33 -5.93 16.65 -0.40
CA LEU A 33 -5.70 16.10 0.93
C LEU A 33 -4.24 15.82 1.26
N VAL A 34 -3.34 15.81 0.27
CA VAL A 34 -1.91 15.51 0.44
C VAL A 34 -1.09 16.79 0.38
N ALA A 35 -0.08 16.91 1.25
CA ALA A 35 0.85 18.03 1.23
C ALA A 35 1.80 17.94 0.02
N PRO A 36 2.28 19.08 -0.53
CA PRO A 36 3.13 19.10 -1.72
C PRO A 36 4.42 18.29 -1.59
N ASP A 37 4.97 18.19 -0.39
CA ASP A 37 6.22 17.48 -0.05
C ASP A 37 6.00 16.19 0.75
N ALA A 38 4.74 15.74 0.86
CA ALA A 38 4.37 14.53 1.60
C ALA A 38 5.14 13.31 1.12
N THR A 39 5.61 12.50 2.04
CA THR A 39 6.32 11.25 1.75
C THR A 39 5.33 10.10 1.61
N TYR A 40 5.44 9.34 0.53
CA TYR A 40 4.75 8.07 0.32
C TYR A 40 5.75 6.92 0.34
N VAL A 41 5.51 5.93 1.18
CA VAL A 41 6.26 4.67 1.21
C VAL A 41 5.33 3.54 0.79
N SER A 42 5.57 2.97 -0.37
CA SER A 42 4.83 1.82 -0.88
C SER A 42 5.64 0.55 -0.66
N LEU A 43 5.20 -0.28 0.26
CA LEU A 43 5.70 -1.61 0.66
C LEU A 43 7.12 -1.64 1.24
N ASN A 44 8.03 -0.83 0.75
CA ASN A 44 9.42 -0.78 1.19
C ASN A 44 10.03 0.60 0.90
N PHE A 45 11.18 0.89 1.48
CA PHE A 45 11.87 2.15 1.23
C PHE A 45 12.56 2.17 -0.14
N SER A 46 13.18 1.05 -0.53
CA SER A 46 13.84 0.86 -1.83
C SER A 46 14.10 -0.62 -2.07
N ASN A 47 13.53 -1.15 -3.15
CA ASN A 47 13.79 -2.51 -3.62
C ASN A 47 13.73 -2.55 -5.15
N PRO A 48 14.88 -2.44 -5.84
CA PRO A 48 14.93 -2.39 -7.30
C PRO A 48 14.32 -3.63 -7.99
N GLU A 49 14.44 -4.80 -7.38
CA GLU A 49 13.88 -6.03 -7.96
C GLU A 49 12.36 -6.05 -7.84
N LEU A 50 11.82 -5.64 -6.70
CA LEU A 50 10.37 -5.51 -6.53
C LEU A 50 9.79 -4.45 -7.47
N LYS A 51 10.52 -3.36 -7.69
CA LYS A 51 10.09 -2.26 -8.58
C LYS A 51 9.95 -2.70 -10.05
N LYS A 52 10.65 -3.76 -10.49
CA LYS A 52 10.45 -4.36 -11.82
C LYS A 52 9.09 -5.06 -11.95
N ILE A 53 8.56 -5.55 -10.84
CA ILE A 53 7.25 -6.25 -10.80
C ILE A 53 6.13 -5.23 -10.55
N MET A 54 6.32 -4.36 -9.57
CA MET A 54 5.36 -3.35 -9.11
C MET A 54 6.02 -1.96 -9.17
N PRO A 55 5.93 -1.23 -10.29
CA PRO A 55 6.70 -0.01 -10.56
C PRO A 55 6.46 1.14 -9.56
N TRP A 56 5.32 1.14 -8.87
CA TRP A 56 4.96 2.16 -7.86
C TRP A 56 5.59 1.92 -6.48
N THR A 57 6.33 0.82 -6.27
CA THR A 57 6.92 0.50 -4.97
C THR A 57 8.16 1.34 -4.67
N GLY A 58 8.42 1.52 -3.38
CA GLY A 58 9.53 2.35 -2.88
C GLY A 58 9.05 3.64 -2.24
N THR A 59 9.96 4.60 -2.10
CA THR A 59 9.68 5.91 -1.51
C THR A 59 9.61 6.98 -2.59
N ASP A 60 8.56 7.80 -2.57
CA ASP A 60 8.37 8.93 -3.47
C ASP A 60 7.68 10.10 -2.74
N LYS A 61 7.49 11.24 -3.38
CA LYS A 61 6.99 12.47 -2.76
C LYS A 61 5.86 13.15 -3.54
N GLY A 62 5.02 13.84 -2.76
CA GLY A 62 3.97 14.73 -3.24
C GLY A 62 2.71 14.01 -3.72
N PRO A 63 1.64 14.77 -4.03
CA PRO A 63 0.33 14.22 -4.41
C PRO A 63 0.37 13.21 -5.57
N ARG A 64 1.29 13.42 -6.53
CA ARG A 64 1.46 12.52 -7.68
C ARG A 64 1.98 11.14 -7.31
N ALA A 65 2.79 11.00 -6.25
CA ALA A 65 3.22 9.71 -5.75
C ALA A 65 2.04 8.91 -5.20
N TYR A 66 1.12 9.59 -4.52
CA TYR A 66 -0.10 8.99 -3.99
C TYR A 66 -1.04 8.55 -5.12
N SER A 67 -1.46 9.46 -5.97
CA SER A 67 -2.38 9.13 -7.07
C SER A 67 -1.77 8.09 -8.03
N GLY A 68 -0.51 8.22 -8.39
CA GLY A 68 0.20 7.30 -9.28
C GLY A 68 0.27 5.87 -8.74
N THR A 69 0.42 5.70 -7.43
CA THR A 69 0.38 4.36 -6.81
C THR A 69 -0.99 3.70 -6.98
N PHE A 70 -2.07 4.38 -6.64
CA PHE A 70 -3.42 3.82 -6.74
C PHE A 70 -3.85 3.58 -8.20
N LEU A 71 -3.46 4.46 -9.12
CA LEU A 71 -3.66 4.24 -10.56
C LEU A 71 -2.86 3.03 -11.06
N GLY A 72 -1.61 2.87 -10.61
CA GLY A 72 -0.79 1.71 -10.89
C GLY A 72 -1.46 0.42 -10.41
N VAL A 73 -1.87 0.37 -9.15
CA VAL A 73 -2.62 -0.77 -8.58
C VAL A 73 -3.83 -1.12 -9.41
N ALA A 74 -4.67 -0.14 -9.78
CA ALA A 74 -5.88 -0.36 -10.57
C ALA A 74 -5.61 -0.88 -11.99
N ASN A 75 -4.44 -0.58 -12.57
CA ASN A 75 -4.04 -1.09 -13.88
C ASN A 75 -3.53 -2.54 -13.85
N TYR A 76 -2.94 -2.97 -12.74
CA TYR A 76 -2.31 -4.28 -12.60
C TYR A 76 -3.23 -5.32 -11.97
N TRP A 77 -4.16 -4.89 -11.12
CA TRP A 77 -5.12 -5.77 -10.44
C TRP A 77 -6.56 -5.31 -10.58
N LYS A 78 -7.43 -6.29 -10.69
CA LYS A 78 -8.85 -6.11 -10.39
C LYS A 78 -9.04 -6.21 -8.88
N ILE A 79 -9.58 -5.17 -8.27
CA ILE A 79 -9.90 -5.13 -6.84
C ILE A 79 -11.20 -5.90 -6.64
N GLU A 80 -11.16 -7.01 -5.88
CA GLU A 80 -12.33 -7.83 -5.56
C GLU A 80 -12.86 -7.53 -4.15
N ASP A 81 -11.98 -7.23 -3.20
CA ASP A 81 -12.32 -6.80 -1.85
C ASP A 81 -11.26 -5.85 -1.31
N PHE A 82 -11.67 -4.87 -0.51
CA PHE A 82 -10.82 -4.02 0.30
C PHE A 82 -11.58 -3.65 1.56
N THR A 83 -11.23 -4.30 2.67
CA THR A 83 -11.93 -4.18 3.94
C THR A 83 -11.01 -3.60 5.02
N VAL A 84 -11.41 -2.48 5.61
CA VAL A 84 -10.80 -1.94 6.84
C VAL A 84 -11.39 -2.66 8.03
N THR A 85 -10.54 -3.27 8.85
CA THR A 85 -10.96 -3.98 10.09
C THR A 85 -10.83 -3.11 11.33
N ASP A 86 -9.74 -2.34 11.42
CA ASP A 86 -9.43 -1.50 12.56
C ASP A 86 -8.80 -0.18 12.13
N LYS A 87 -9.08 0.89 12.89
CA LYS A 87 -8.49 2.20 12.66
C LYS A 87 -8.49 3.02 13.93
N PHE A 88 -7.41 3.73 14.18
CA PHE A 88 -7.30 4.65 15.32
C PHE A 88 -6.28 5.75 15.02
N ALA A 89 -6.32 6.81 15.82
CA ALA A 89 -5.37 7.90 15.74
C ALA A 89 -4.96 8.40 17.13
N SER A 90 -3.76 8.95 17.21
CA SER A 90 -3.24 9.66 18.37
C SER A 90 -2.59 10.96 17.90
N GLY A 91 -3.29 12.08 18.10
CA GLY A 91 -2.87 13.37 17.54
C GLY A 91 -2.81 13.34 16.01
N GLU A 92 -1.61 13.50 15.47
CA GLU A 92 -1.34 13.50 14.03
C GLU A 92 -1.10 12.11 13.45
N ASP A 93 -0.77 11.12 14.28
CA ASP A 93 -0.48 9.76 13.85
C ASP A 93 -1.78 8.96 13.68
N VAL A 94 -1.91 8.29 12.55
CA VAL A 94 -3.08 7.47 12.18
C VAL A 94 -2.61 6.08 11.78
N ALA A 95 -3.28 5.06 12.32
CA ALA A 95 -3.08 3.67 11.93
C ALA A 95 -4.39 3.09 11.39
N VAL A 96 -4.29 2.35 10.28
CA VAL A 96 -5.40 1.62 9.67
C VAL A 96 -4.94 0.21 9.35
N PHE A 97 -5.79 -0.78 9.64
CA PHE A 97 -5.54 -2.19 9.36
C PHE A 97 -6.69 -2.77 8.57
N GLY A 98 -6.40 -3.79 7.78
CA GLY A 98 -7.41 -4.46 7.01
C GLY A 98 -6.88 -5.61 6.18
N LYS A 99 -7.67 -6.00 5.21
CA LYS A 99 -7.33 -7.00 4.21
C LYS A 99 -7.86 -6.59 2.85
N PHE A 100 -7.24 -7.10 1.81
CA PHE A 100 -7.77 -6.98 0.46
C PHE A 100 -7.64 -8.29 -0.31
N THR A 101 -8.48 -8.45 -1.33
CA THR A 101 -8.37 -9.53 -2.33
C THR A 101 -8.29 -8.89 -3.70
N TYR A 102 -7.17 -9.14 -4.38
CA TYR A 102 -6.90 -8.61 -5.71
C TYR A 102 -6.64 -9.75 -6.69
N ARG A 103 -7.05 -9.57 -7.94
CA ARG A 103 -6.79 -10.51 -9.02
C ARG A 103 -5.91 -9.86 -10.07
N SER A 104 -4.74 -10.45 -10.33
CA SER A 104 -3.84 -10.00 -11.40
C SER A 104 -4.54 -10.01 -12.76
N VAL A 105 -4.50 -8.88 -13.44
CA VAL A 105 -5.06 -8.74 -14.80
C VAL A 105 -4.25 -9.59 -15.80
N ALA A 106 -2.94 -9.70 -15.60
CA ALA A 106 -2.05 -10.40 -16.52
C ALA A 106 -2.14 -11.93 -16.40
N THR A 107 -2.29 -12.47 -15.18
CA THR A 107 -2.18 -13.92 -14.93
C THR A 107 -3.51 -14.56 -14.49
N GLY A 108 -4.47 -13.76 -14.02
CA GLY A 108 -5.70 -14.22 -13.41
C GLY A 108 -5.55 -14.75 -11.97
N HIS A 109 -4.33 -14.75 -11.41
CA HIS A 109 -4.09 -15.22 -10.05
C HIS A 109 -4.68 -14.24 -9.04
N ALA A 110 -5.50 -14.76 -8.12
CA ALA A 110 -6.03 -13.99 -6.99
C ALA A 110 -5.14 -14.17 -5.78
N ILE A 111 -4.99 -13.08 -5.00
CA ILE A 111 -4.31 -13.10 -3.71
C ILE A 111 -5.17 -12.37 -2.67
N THR A 112 -5.06 -12.81 -1.44
CA THR A 112 -5.58 -12.08 -0.28
C THR A 112 -4.43 -11.75 0.63
N SER A 113 -4.33 -10.48 1.02
CA SER A 113 -3.26 -9.97 1.88
C SER A 113 -3.86 -9.16 3.03
N PRO A 114 -3.31 -9.26 4.24
CA PRO A 114 -3.48 -8.22 5.23
C PRO A 114 -2.79 -6.95 4.76
N PHE A 115 -3.24 -5.81 5.26
CA PHE A 115 -2.51 -4.55 5.10
C PHE A 115 -2.48 -3.74 6.39
N SER A 116 -1.50 -2.88 6.49
CA SER A 116 -1.45 -1.82 7.49
C SER A 116 -1.02 -0.51 6.84
N ILE A 117 -1.57 0.58 7.34
CA ILE A 117 -1.20 1.94 6.96
C ILE A 117 -0.75 2.67 8.21
N HIS A 118 0.43 3.31 8.16
CA HIS A 118 0.82 4.37 9.06
C HIS A 118 0.79 5.69 8.28
N ALA A 119 0.04 6.66 8.76
CA ALA A 119 -0.02 7.98 8.16
C ALA A 119 0.19 9.07 9.22
N LYS A 120 0.68 10.23 8.77
CA LYS A 120 0.72 11.46 9.59
C LYS A 120 -0.07 12.55 8.89
N VAL A 121 -0.88 13.25 9.68
CA VAL A 121 -1.71 14.37 9.20
C VAL A 121 -1.32 15.62 9.98
N HIS A 122 -0.87 16.64 9.27
CA HIS A 122 -0.52 17.93 9.83
C HIS A 122 -1.25 19.03 9.03
N ASP A 123 -1.80 20.04 9.72
CA ASP A 123 -2.55 21.14 9.09
C ASP A 123 -3.59 20.66 8.06
N SER A 124 -4.38 19.64 8.43
CA SER A 124 -5.43 19.03 7.59
C SER A 124 -4.91 18.45 6.25
N LYS A 125 -3.63 18.13 6.17
CA LYS A 125 -3.01 17.45 5.02
C LYS A 125 -2.27 16.20 5.46
N ILE A 126 -2.29 15.17 4.63
CA ILE A 126 -1.44 13.99 4.80
C ILE A 126 -0.02 14.41 4.44
N VAL A 127 0.92 14.27 5.39
CA VAL A 127 2.35 14.60 5.20
C VAL A 127 3.22 13.34 5.10
N TYR A 128 2.70 12.21 5.56
CA TYR A 128 3.37 10.90 5.48
C TYR A 128 2.33 9.80 5.30
N PHE A 129 2.67 8.81 4.49
CA PHE A 129 1.84 7.63 4.28
C PHE A 129 2.73 6.43 3.99
N GLN A 130 2.58 5.36 4.75
CA GLN A 130 3.28 4.09 4.54
C GLN A 130 2.25 2.97 4.45
N PHE A 131 2.24 2.27 3.33
CA PHE A 131 1.39 1.10 3.09
C PHE A 131 2.22 -0.17 3.14
N MET A 132 1.79 -1.14 3.95
CA MET A 132 2.46 -2.43 4.11
C MET A 132 1.47 -3.56 3.82
N GLU A 133 1.95 -4.60 3.15
CA GLU A 133 1.16 -5.78 2.77
C GLU A 133 2.04 -7.04 2.72
N ASP A 134 1.46 -8.20 2.48
CA ASP A 134 2.22 -9.42 2.14
C ASP A 134 2.81 -9.29 0.72
N THR A 135 3.98 -8.67 0.67
CA THR A 135 4.70 -8.41 -0.59
C THR A 135 5.05 -9.69 -1.36
N TYR A 136 5.28 -10.82 -0.65
CA TYR A 136 5.54 -12.10 -1.31
C TYR A 136 4.29 -12.59 -2.06
N ALA A 137 3.13 -12.54 -1.44
CA ALA A 137 1.88 -12.93 -2.07
C ALA A 137 1.55 -12.02 -3.27
N THR A 138 1.62 -10.70 -3.08
CA THR A 138 1.28 -9.73 -4.14
C THR A 138 2.22 -9.83 -5.33
N ALA A 139 3.53 -9.89 -5.12
CA ALA A 139 4.51 -10.11 -6.19
C ALA A 139 4.30 -11.46 -6.89
N SER A 140 3.98 -12.52 -6.13
CA SER A 140 3.72 -13.86 -6.69
C SER A 140 2.48 -13.91 -7.58
N SER A 141 1.52 -12.98 -7.44
CA SER A 141 0.33 -12.91 -8.31
C SER A 141 0.68 -12.67 -9.78
N PHE A 142 1.86 -12.12 -10.06
CA PHE A 142 2.36 -11.87 -11.43
C PHE A 142 3.27 -12.99 -11.96
N ARG A 143 3.62 -13.99 -11.13
CA ARG A 143 4.52 -15.04 -11.55
C ARG A 143 3.79 -16.04 -12.45
N GLN A 144 4.38 -16.33 -13.62
CA GLN A 144 3.90 -17.36 -14.52
C GLN A 144 4.59 -18.70 -14.25
N THR A 145 5.92 -18.68 -14.10
CA THR A 145 6.75 -19.88 -13.92
C THR A 145 7.94 -19.56 -13.02
N GLY A 146 8.73 -20.59 -12.74
CA GLY A 146 9.99 -20.48 -12.01
C GLY A 146 9.86 -20.73 -10.51
N SER A 147 11.01 -21.02 -9.93
CA SER A 147 11.13 -21.32 -8.50
C SER A 147 12.44 -20.75 -7.96
N TRP A 148 12.47 -20.53 -6.64
CA TRP A 148 13.69 -20.17 -5.94
C TRP A 148 14.30 -21.41 -5.29
N VAL A 149 15.63 -21.48 -5.30
CA VAL A 149 16.37 -22.38 -4.44
C VAL A 149 16.84 -21.59 -3.25
N VAL A 150 16.31 -21.91 -2.08
CA VAL A 150 16.59 -21.19 -0.83
C VAL A 150 17.25 -22.09 0.20
N LYS A 151 18.13 -21.51 1.00
CA LYS A 151 18.76 -22.15 2.16
C LYS A 151 18.45 -21.32 3.41
N THR A 152 17.58 -21.84 4.27
CA THR A 152 17.01 -21.08 5.40
C THR A 152 17.91 -21.04 6.61
N THR A 153 18.78 -22.05 6.81
CA THR A 153 19.78 -22.07 7.88
C THR A 153 21.12 -22.57 7.35
N ALA A 154 22.19 -22.30 8.07
CA ALA A 154 23.53 -22.81 7.70
C ALA A 154 23.58 -24.34 7.55
N ALA A 155 22.81 -25.07 8.37
CA ALA A 155 22.78 -26.53 8.41
C ALA A 155 21.67 -27.13 7.52
N SER A 156 20.71 -26.33 6.99
CA SER A 156 19.62 -26.87 6.18
C SER A 156 20.07 -27.29 4.78
N THR A 157 19.44 -28.33 4.26
CA THR A 157 19.50 -28.62 2.83
C THR A 157 18.73 -27.57 2.06
N PRO A 158 19.23 -27.09 0.89
CA PRO A 158 18.48 -26.18 0.04
C PRO A 158 17.12 -26.77 -0.37
N ILE A 159 16.09 -25.94 -0.35
CA ILE A 159 14.73 -26.31 -0.76
C ILE A 159 14.27 -25.45 -1.94
N LYS A 160 13.39 -26.00 -2.76
CA LYS A 160 12.78 -25.30 -3.89
C LYS A 160 11.44 -24.69 -3.43
N VAL A 161 11.25 -23.40 -3.67
CA VAL A 161 10.05 -22.65 -3.34
C VAL A 161 9.45 -22.01 -4.58
N GLY A 162 8.16 -22.17 -4.74
CA GLY A 162 7.40 -21.66 -5.87
C GLY A 162 6.79 -22.77 -6.71
N ALA A 163 5.83 -22.41 -7.57
CA ALA A 163 5.26 -23.35 -8.53
C ALA A 163 6.28 -23.67 -9.64
N GLU A 164 6.21 -24.87 -10.15
CA GLU A 164 6.95 -25.28 -11.36
C GLU A 164 6.27 -24.75 -12.61
#